data_67573f8244bcb5d2bf9e030b601cf0ec
#
_entry.id   67573f8244bcb5d2bf9e030b601cf0ec
#
_cell.length_a   1.000
_cell.length_b   1.000
_cell.length_c   1.000
_cell.angle_alpha   90.00
_cell.angle_beta   90.00
_cell.angle_gamma   90.00
#
_symmetry.space_group_name_H-M   'P 1'
#
loop_
_entity.id
_entity.type
_entity.pdbx_description
1 polymer ?
#
loop_
_entity_poly.entity_id
_entity_poly.type
_entity_poly.pdbx_seq_one_letter_code
_entity_poly.pdbx_strand_id
1 'polypeptide(L)'
;MMESKPIVSSFIWKFLERGAAQVFALIVQIVLARLLAPEDFGVLAVLLVFINLSNVLIQKGFATALVQKEHIEDIDINTVFWISELIASFLYILLWCFAPLLENVYGTLHLASYLRIISISLFAGAFYSIENSLLIRSMQFKKMFFSSFAATLIAGTLAMVLAYKGMGCWALIWQNIVQQILLSAFSFPFCRWKIRIQCSKKSFLEVFRFGSSVLLAELLYTGVENLRTLIIGARYSSTDLAYYDRGQTYPSVAMRSIYDTVGSVLLPVFSREQNNTIELRQSAQKAIGFSFFLIAPCFIGFAAIAEPFTKLLLTDKWLPCVPYMRLFCVYQLGILPYCILRNILYATGKSKNSLFLEIFKSVLSLGAVVIGMLINPLAIAFFSTLAVWFATVAYGVTIHKFLHFDLKELLIDFLQIVMFCVMMIIAILIVDDLIASLVFKIIAEIITGVAVYVALSIITHSKYYTKGLNILMKSLEQMRGKNFE
;
A
#
# COMPACT_ATOMS: atom_id res chain seq x y z
N MET A 1 -27.22 -0.06 25.00
CA MET A 1 -26.96 1.07 24.11
C MET A 1 -25.47 1.37 24.18
N MET A 2 -24.65 0.77 23.32
CA MET A 2 -23.22 1.10 23.25
C MET A 2 -23.13 2.51 22.64
N GLU A 3 -22.49 3.43 23.38
CA GLU A 3 -22.31 4.81 22.94
C GLU A 3 -21.59 4.87 21.59
N SER A 4 -22.30 5.33 20.57
CA SER A 4 -21.80 5.46 19.19
C SER A 4 -20.68 6.52 19.04
N LYS A 5 -20.56 7.44 20.00
CA LYS A 5 -19.54 8.50 20.01
C LYS A 5 -18.09 8.02 20.05
N PRO A 6 -17.67 7.01 20.86
CA PRO A 6 -16.28 6.57 20.87
C PRO A 6 -15.84 5.85 19.58
N ILE A 7 -16.76 5.17 18.88
CA ILE A 7 -16.44 4.43 17.64
C ILE A 7 -16.17 5.42 16.49
N VAL A 8 -17.02 6.42 16.31
CA VAL A 8 -16.85 7.45 15.26
C VAL A 8 -15.56 8.26 15.48
N SER A 9 -15.30 8.67 16.73
CA SER A 9 -14.06 9.35 17.07
C SER A 9 -12.83 8.49 16.78
N SER A 10 -12.85 7.21 17.13
CA SER A 10 -11.76 6.27 16.84
C SER A 10 -11.53 6.08 15.34
N PHE A 11 -12.60 6.11 14.53
CA PHE A 11 -12.51 6.02 13.07
C PHE A 11 -11.87 7.27 12.46
N ILE A 12 -12.26 8.47 12.92
CA ILE A 12 -11.68 9.75 12.47
C ILE A 12 -10.19 9.80 12.82
N TRP A 13 -9.81 9.41 14.05
CA TRP A 13 -8.40 9.38 14.46
C TRP A 13 -7.58 8.36 13.67
N LYS A 14 -8.13 7.20 13.34
CA LYS A 14 -7.45 6.22 12.50
C LYS A 14 -7.26 6.70 11.06
N PHE A 15 -8.22 7.46 10.53
CA PHE A 15 -8.09 8.09 9.22
C PHE A 15 -7.05 9.20 9.21
N LEU A 16 -7.03 10.05 10.25
CA LEU A 16 -6.02 11.09 10.42
C LEU A 16 -4.62 10.50 10.63
N GLU A 17 -4.49 9.42 11.39
CA GLU A 17 -3.23 8.69 11.60
C GLU A 17 -2.62 8.28 10.26
N ARG A 18 -3.42 7.61 9.43
CA ARG A 18 -2.93 7.14 8.13
C ARG A 18 -2.68 8.30 7.16
N GLY A 19 -3.57 9.29 7.11
CA GLY A 19 -3.50 10.39 6.15
C GLY A 19 -2.40 11.41 6.47
N ALA A 20 -2.38 11.98 7.66
CA ALA A 20 -1.42 13.04 8.01
C ALA A 20 0.02 12.52 8.10
N ALA A 21 0.23 11.35 8.71
CA ALA A 21 1.55 10.72 8.76
C ALA A 21 2.05 10.37 7.35
N GLN A 22 1.16 9.91 6.47
CA GLN A 22 1.49 9.57 5.09
C GLN A 22 1.86 10.81 4.25
N VAL A 23 1.12 11.91 4.40
CA VAL A 23 1.45 13.19 3.71
C VAL A 23 2.81 13.71 4.17
N PHE A 24 3.08 13.69 5.47
CA PHE A 24 4.37 14.13 5.98
C PHE A 24 5.51 13.20 5.50
N ALA A 25 5.31 11.89 5.53
CA ALA A 25 6.28 10.92 5.00
C ALA A 25 6.58 11.17 3.51
N LEU A 26 5.55 11.52 2.71
CA LEU A 26 5.73 11.89 1.30
C LEU A 26 6.59 13.15 1.15
N ILE A 27 6.36 14.19 1.97
CA ILE A 27 7.17 15.41 1.97
C ILE A 27 8.63 15.08 2.26
N VAL A 28 8.89 14.30 3.32
CA VAL A 28 10.24 13.84 3.65
C VAL A 28 10.88 13.08 2.49
N GLN A 29 10.15 12.15 1.88
CA GLN A 29 10.64 11.37 0.74
C GLN A 29 10.95 12.24 -0.48
N ILE A 30 10.15 13.29 -0.77
CA ILE A 30 10.40 14.24 -1.84
C ILE A 30 11.69 15.02 -1.57
N VAL A 31 11.87 15.53 -0.35
CA VAL A 31 13.09 16.27 0.03
C VAL A 31 14.32 15.38 -0.07
N LEU A 32 14.25 14.16 0.45
CA LEU A 32 15.35 13.20 0.37
C LEU A 32 15.66 12.80 -1.08
N ALA A 33 14.63 12.63 -1.92
CA ALA A 33 14.81 12.34 -3.34
C ALA A 33 15.51 13.48 -4.10
N ARG A 34 15.39 14.72 -3.64
CA ARG A 34 16.13 15.86 -4.19
C ARG A 34 17.60 15.88 -3.76
N LEU A 35 17.87 15.50 -2.50
CA LEU A 35 19.19 15.58 -1.90
C LEU A 35 20.08 14.39 -2.27
N LEU A 36 19.51 13.18 -2.30
CA LEU A 36 20.23 11.92 -2.47
C LEU A 36 20.25 11.45 -3.93
N ALA A 37 21.18 10.57 -4.26
CA ALA A 37 21.24 9.92 -5.56
C ALA A 37 20.17 8.82 -5.68
N PRO A 38 19.65 8.52 -6.90
CA PRO A 38 18.76 7.39 -7.11
C PRO A 38 19.34 6.05 -6.61
N GLU A 39 20.65 5.85 -6.77
CA GLU A 39 21.35 4.66 -6.30
C GLU A 39 21.15 4.39 -4.81
N ASP A 40 21.21 5.42 -3.96
CA ASP A 40 20.98 5.29 -2.50
C ASP A 40 19.62 4.68 -2.18
N PHE A 41 18.59 5.06 -2.95
CA PHE A 41 17.23 4.51 -2.80
C PHE A 41 17.13 3.08 -3.29
N GLY A 42 17.85 2.73 -4.35
CA GLY A 42 17.91 1.36 -4.85
C GLY A 42 18.58 0.42 -3.85
N VAL A 43 19.69 0.84 -3.27
CA VAL A 43 20.36 0.12 -2.18
C VAL A 43 19.43 -0.06 -0.99
N LEU A 44 18.77 1.02 -0.54
CA LEU A 44 17.79 0.93 0.54
C LEU A 44 16.65 -0.05 0.20
N ALA A 45 16.15 -0.04 -1.04
CA ALA A 45 15.06 -0.94 -1.45
C ALA A 45 15.44 -2.41 -1.28
N VAL A 46 16.69 -2.80 -1.64
CA VAL A 46 17.21 -4.16 -1.40
C VAL A 46 17.27 -4.46 0.10
N LEU A 47 17.83 -3.55 0.90
CA LEU A 47 17.95 -3.72 2.36
C LEU A 47 16.57 -3.92 3.01
N LEU A 48 15.58 -3.12 2.60
CA LEU A 48 14.22 -3.17 3.14
C LEU A 48 13.50 -4.49 2.84
N VAL A 49 13.85 -5.21 1.77
CA VAL A 49 13.28 -6.55 1.54
C VAL A 49 13.62 -7.49 2.69
N PHE A 50 14.88 -7.54 3.09
CA PHE A 50 15.33 -8.41 4.18
C PHE A 50 14.73 -7.97 5.53
N ILE A 51 14.66 -6.68 5.78
CA ILE A 51 14.03 -6.13 6.99
C ILE A 51 12.51 -6.41 6.99
N ASN A 52 11.81 -6.24 5.87
CA ASN A 52 10.38 -6.52 5.76
C ASN A 52 10.06 -8.01 5.99
N LEU A 53 10.82 -8.91 5.37
CA LEU A 53 10.66 -10.35 5.59
C LEU A 53 10.92 -10.73 7.04
N SER A 54 11.96 -10.16 7.66
CA SER A 54 12.25 -10.33 9.08
C SER A 54 11.12 -9.81 9.97
N ASN A 55 10.58 -8.63 9.67
CA ASN A 55 9.46 -8.06 10.40
C ASN A 55 8.18 -8.89 10.30
N VAL A 56 7.92 -9.57 9.17
CA VAL A 56 6.79 -10.51 9.07
C VAL A 56 6.97 -11.65 10.07
N LEU A 57 8.17 -12.22 10.17
CA LEU A 57 8.46 -13.28 11.13
C LEU A 57 8.29 -12.83 12.59
N ILE A 58 8.70 -11.62 12.90
CA ILE A 58 8.66 -11.04 14.25
C ILE A 58 7.24 -10.60 14.64
N GLN A 59 6.54 -9.90 13.73
CA GLN A 59 5.33 -9.14 14.09
C GLN A 59 4.03 -9.82 13.71
N LYS A 60 3.95 -10.49 12.55
CA LYS A 60 2.65 -10.89 11.98
C LYS A 60 2.06 -12.17 12.56
N GLY A 61 2.88 -13.11 13.02
CA GLY A 61 2.38 -14.35 13.58
C GLY A 61 1.87 -14.18 15.03
N PHE A 62 2.79 -13.83 15.89
CA PHE A 62 2.57 -13.86 17.35
C PHE A 62 1.82 -12.62 17.87
N ALA A 63 2.14 -11.44 17.37
CA ALA A 63 1.49 -10.20 17.80
C ALA A 63 -0.01 -10.16 17.38
N THR A 64 -0.35 -10.73 16.22
CA THR A 64 -1.76 -10.84 15.78
C THR A 64 -2.56 -11.77 16.70
N ALA A 65 -1.97 -12.84 17.22
CA ALA A 65 -2.61 -13.74 18.16
C ALA A 65 -2.95 -13.05 19.49
N LEU A 66 -2.11 -12.10 19.96
CA LEU A 66 -2.42 -11.29 21.14
C LEU A 66 -3.66 -10.40 20.92
N VAL A 67 -3.89 -9.90 19.72
CA VAL A 67 -5.07 -9.08 19.43
C VAL A 67 -6.35 -9.94 19.47
N GLN A 68 -6.27 -11.19 19.05
CA GLN A 68 -7.44 -12.07 18.92
C GLN A 68 -7.80 -12.81 20.21
N LYS A 69 -6.83 -13.09 21.08
CA LYS A 69 -7.06 -13.84 22.33
C LYS A 69 -8.06 -13.08 23.22
N GLU A 70 -9.13 -13.74 23.67
CA GLU A 70 -10.23 -13.12 24.44
C GLU A 70 -9.74 -12.58 25.79
N HIS A 71 -9.00 -13.37 26.55
CA HIS A 71 -8.37 -12.99 27.81
C HIS A 71 -6.85 -13.07 27.68
N ILE A 72 -6.17 -11.94 27.94
CA ILE A 72 -4.72 -11.85 27.93
C ILE A 72 -4.23 -11.60 29.35
N GLU A 73 -3.26 -12.41 29.74
CA GLU A 73 -2.50 -12.24 30.99
C GLU A 73 -1.12 -11.62 30.69
N ASP A 74 -0.51 -11.00 31.72
CA ASP A 74 0.85 -10.45 31.60
C ASP A 74 1.87 -11.50 31.15
N ILE A 75 1.66 -12.77 31.52
CA ILE A 75 2.52 -13.87 31.11
C ILE A 75 2.44 -14.15 29.60
N ASP A 76 1.28 -13.98 28.98
CA ASP A 76 1.12 -14.13 27.53
C ASP A 76 1.90 -13.06 26.78
N ILE A 77 1.76 -11.81 27.25
CA ILE A 77 2.44 -10.65 26.64
C ILE A 77 3.96 -10.82 26.75
N ASN A 78 4.46 -11.17 27.94
CA ASN A 78 5.90 -11.37 28.18
C ASN A 78 6.43 -12.59 27.39
N THR A 79 5.65 -13.66 27.28
CA THR A 79 6.03 -14.83 26.46
C THR A 79 6.20 -14.45 24.99
N VAL A 80 5.22 -13.73 24.40
CA VAL A 80 5.30 -13.27 22.99
C VAL A 80 6.44 -12.28 22.81
N PHE A 81 6.67 -11.37 23.76
CA PHE A 81 7.78 -10.43 23.72
C PHE A 81 9.13 -11.13 23.64
N TRP A 82 9.44 -12.02 24.57
CA TRP A 82 10.72 -12.71 24.60
C TRP A 82 10.95 -13.60 23.38
N ILE A 83 9.89 -14.22 22.86
CA ILE A 83 9.98 -15.00 21.62
C ILE A 83 10.27 -14.07 20.42
N SER A 84 9.59 -12.93 20.32
CA SER A 84 9.83 -11.96 19.26
C SER A 84 11.26 -11.40 19.30
N GLU A 85 11.80 -11.12 20.49
CA GLU A 85 13.19 -10.66 20.68
C GLU A 85 14.21 -11.77 20.35
N LEU A 86 13.90 -13.02 20.68
CA LEU A 86 14.73 -14.16 20.35
C LEU A 86 14.77 -14.39 18.83
N ILE A 87 13.62 -14.28 18.14
CA ILE A 87 13.56 -14.35 16.69
C ILE A 87 14.30 -13.17 16.07
N ALA A 88 14.16 -11.95 16.60
CA ALA A 88 14.89 -10.77 16.13
C ALA A 88 16.40 -10.97 16.27
N SER A 89 16.85 -11.52 17.40
CA SER A 89 18.27 -11.84 17.65
C SER A 89 18.79 -12.88 16.67
N PHE A 90 18.05 -13.95 16.44
CA PHE A 90 18.41 -14.98 15.46
C PHE A 90 18.51 -14.41 14.04
N LEU A 91 17.51 -13.62 13.62
CA LEU A 91 17.50 -12.99 12.30
C LEU A 91 18.61 -11.94 12.15
N TYR A 92 18.90 -11.18 13.20
CA TYR A 92 20.04 -10.25 13.20
C TYR A 92 21.36 -10.97 12.96
N ILE A 93 21.64 -12.06 13.69
CA ILE A 93 22.84 -12.86 13.51
C ILE A 93 22.88 -13.49 12.11
N LEU A 94 21.75 -14.02 11.64
CA LEU A 94 21.62 -14.56 10.30
C LEU A 94 21.99 -13.51 9.23
N LEU A 95 21.35 -12.34 9.28
CA LEU A 95 21.62 -11.25 8.33
C LEU A 95 23.06 -10.74 8.45
N TRP A 96 23.63 -10.70 9.66
CA TRP A 96 25.03 -10.31 9.89
C TRP A 96 25.99 -11.25 9.18
N CYS A 97 25.78 -12.57 9.28
CA CYS A 97 26.60 -13.59 8.64
C CYS A 97 26.41 -13.62 7.12
N PHE A 98 25.19 -13.43 6.62
CA PHE A 98 24.89 -13.45 5.19
C PHE A 98 25.21 -12.12 4.48
N ALA A 99 25.43 -11.03 5.20
CA ALA A 99 25.67 -9.71 4.63
C ALA A 99 26.83 -9.67 3.60
N PRO A 100 28.01 -10.28 3.82
CA PRO A 100 29.07 -10.27 2.82
C PRO A 100 28.73 -11.04 1.54
N LEU A 101 27.95 -12.13 1.67
CA LEU A 101 27.48 -12.89 0.51
C LEU A 101 26.53 -12.05 -0.34
N LEU A 102 25.64 -11.30 0.29
CA LEU A 102 24.72 -10.39 -0.41
C LEU A 102 25.47 -9.25 -1.09
N GLU A 103 26.49 -8.67 -0.44
CA GLU A 103 27.34 -7.65 -1.05
C GLU A 103 28.00 -8.16 -2.35
N ASN A 104 28.49 -9.40 -2.35
CA ASN A 104 29.06 -10.03 -3.55
C ASN A 104 28.01 -10.29 -4.64
N VAL A 105 26.81 -10.74 -4.27
CA VAL A 105 25.73 -11.03 -5.23
C VAL A 105 25.21 -9.76 -5.89
N TYR A 106 25.04 -8.68 -5.12
CA TYR A 106 24.52 -7.41 -5.63
C TYR A 106 25.62 -6.49 -6.20
N GLY A 107 26.88 -6.78 -5.94
CA GLY A 107 28.02 -5.97 -6.41
C GLY A 107 28.02 -4.53 -5.88
N THR A 108 27.28 -4.25 -4.81
CA THR A 108 27.12 -2.91 -4.26
C THR A 108 28.05 -2.70 -3.08
N LEU A 109 28.97 -1.73 -3.19
CA LEU A 109 29.91 -1.40 -2.13
C LEU A 109 29.20 -1.04 -0.82
N HIS A 110 29.73 -1.54 0.29
CA HIS A 110 29.23 -1.29 1.65
C HIS A 110 27.83 -1.87 1.97
N LEU A 111 27.23 -2.68 1.08
CA LEU A 111 25.91 -3.28 1.33
C LEU A 111 25.89 -4.09 2.63
N ALA A 112 26.97 -4.83 2.91
CA ALA A 112 27.11 -5.60 4.14
C ALA A 112 27.08 -4.72 5.39
N SER A 113 27.78 -3.59 5.37
CA SER A 113 27.77 -2.63 6.48
C SER A 113 26.39 -2.00 6.67
N TYR A 114 25.73 -1.63 5.57
CA TYR A 114 24.38 -1.09 5.58
C TYR A 114 23.37 -2.10 6.17
N LEU A 115 23.41 -3.35 5.72
CA LEU A 115 22.52 -4.40 6.18
C LEU A 115 22.73 -4.70 7.68
N ARG A 116 23.97 -4.79 8.12
CA ARG A 116 24.29 -5.01 9.54
C ARG A 116 23.74 -3.93 10.44
N ILE A 117 23.86 -2.67 10.04
CA ILE A 117 23.39 -1.55 10.86
C ILE A 117 21.87 -1.42 10.82
N ILE A 118 21.23 -1.48 9.63
CA ILE A 118 19.78 -1.36 9.53
C ILE A 118 19.05 -2.49 10.27
N SER A 119 19.66 -3.69 10.34
CA SER A 119 19.09 -4.85 11.04
C SER A 119 18.94 -4.63 12.54
N ILE A 120 19.62 -3.64 13.14
CA ILE A 120 19.41 -3.24 14.53
C ILE A 120 17.96 -2.80 14.77
N SER A 121 17.29 -2.26 13.73
CA SER A 121 15.88 -1.87 13.80
C SER A 121 14.93 -3.02 14.11
N LEU A 122 15.35 -4.29 13.91
CA LEU A 122 14.53 -5.47 14.19
C LEU A 122 14.18 -5.60 15.67
N PHE A 123 15.10 -5.26 16.58
CA PHE A 123 14.83 -5.28 18.02
C PHE A 123 13.77 -4.25 18.40
N ALA A 124 13.92 -3.00 17.94
CA ALA A 124 12.89 -1.99 18.17
C ALA A 124 11.55 -2.37 17.50
N GLY A 125 11.60 -3.05 16.38
CA GLY A 125 10.44 -3.61 15.67
C GLY A 125 9.73 -4.71 16.46
N ALA A 126 10.47 -5.61 17.09
CA ALA A 126 9.94 -6.65 17.97
C ALA A 126 9.22 -6.03 19.19
N PHE A 127 9.87 -5.07 19.82
CA PHE A 127 9.29 -4.32 20.92
C PHE A 127 8.00 -3.60 20.53
N TYR A 128 8.05 -2.80 19.46
CA TYR A 128 6.89 -2.07 18.96
C TYR A 128 5.71 -2.99 18.55
N SER A 129 5.98 -4.21 18.09
CA SER A 129 4.91 -5.14 17.68
C SER A 129 3.95 -5.49 18.82
N ILE A 130 4.48 -5.61 20.03
CA ILE A 130 3.69 -5.87 21.25
C ILE A 130 2.88 -4.64 21.62
N GLU A 131 3.52 -3.48 21.67
CA GLU A 131 2.86 -2.20 21.96
C GLU A 131 1.72 -1.91 21.00
N ASN A 132 1.98 -2.08 19.71
CA ASN A 132 0.97 -1.92 18.65
C ASN A 132 -0.23 -2.85 18.86
N SER A 133 0.00 -4.11 19.21
CA SER A 133 -1.06 -5.07 19.48
C SER A 133 -1.93 -4.67 20.68
N LEU A 134 -1.30 -4.19 21.77
CA LEU A 134 -2.00 -3.71 22.96
C LEU A 134 -2.81 -2.43 22.68
N LEU A 135 -2.24 -1.50 21.93
CA LEU A 135 -2.92 -0.26 21.53
C LEU A 135 -4.09 -0.52 20.57
N ILE A 136 -3.95 -1.43 19.60
CA ILE A 136 -5.05 -1.85 18.72
C ILE A 136 -6.16 -2.48 19.53
N ARG A 137 -5.83 -3.41 20.43
CA ARG A 137 -6.81 -4.10 21.28
C ARG A 137 -7.58 -3.12 22.17
N SER A 138 -6.90 -2.12 22.70
CA SER A 138 -7.52 -1.05 23.52
C SER A 138 -8.14 0.08 22.72
N MET A 139 -8.17 -0.04 21.37
CA MET A 139 -8.69 0.97 20.42
C MET A 139 -8.12 2.38 20.62
N GLN A 140 -6.86 2.49 21.06
CA GLN A 140 -6.20 3.77 21.37
C GLN A 140 -5.55 4.41 20.13
N PHE A 141 -6.28 4.52 19.02
CA PHE A 141 -5.77 5.02 17.75
C PHE A 141 -5.24 6.46 17.81
N LYS A 142 -5.81 7.30 18.68
CA LYS A 142 -5.30 8.66 18.89
C LYS A 142 -3.83 8.65 19.39
N LYS A 143 -3.50 7.76 20.31
CA LYS A 143 -2.13 7.64 20.86
C LYS A 143 -1.18 7.08 19.80
N MET A 144 -1.63 6.08 19.03
CA MET A 144 -0.88 5.56 17.89
C MET A 144 -0.56 6.65 16.86
N PHE A 145 -1.53 7.53 16.57
CA PHE A 145 -1.32 8.67 15.67
C PHE A 145 -0.19 9.58 16.18
N PHE A 146 -0.25 10.03 17.43
CA PHE A 146 0.77 10.94 17.96
C PHE A 146 2.15 10.30 18.03
N SER A 147 2.24 9.02 18.44
CA SER A 147 3.51 8.28 18.45
C SER A 147 4.11 8.15 17.04
N SER A 148 3.29 7.73 16.07
CA SER A 148 3.72 7.56 14.69
C SER A 148 4.10 8.88 14.02
N PHE A 149 3.29 9.93 14.20
CA PHE A 149 3.56 11.24 13.63
C PHE A 149 4.84 11.87 14.20
N ALA A 150 5.01 11.85 15.54
CA ALA A 150 6.21 12.39 16.18
C ALA A 150 7.47 11.60 15.76
N ALA A 151 7.40 10.28 15.73
CA ALA A 151 8.51 9.44 15.26
C ALA A 151 8.90 9.76 13.82
N THR A 152 7.92 9.87 12.92
CA THR A 152 8.15 10.18 11.51
C THR A 152 8.72 11.59 11.34
N LEU A 153 8.25 12.56 12.10
CA LEU A 153 8.72 13.94 12.04
C LEU A 153 10.20 14.02 12.47
N ILE A 154 10.55 13.43 13.60
CA ILE A 154 11.93 13.49 14.12
C ILE A 154 12.88 12.69 13.22
N ALA A 155 12.51 11.46 12.86
CA ALA A 155 13.35 10.61 11.99
C ALA A 155 13.50 11.21 10.59
N GLY A 156 12.42 11.79 10.02
CA GLY A 156 12.47 12.47 8.73
C GLY A 156 13.35 13.72 8.76
N THR A 157 13.24 14.54 9.81
CA THR A 157 14.09 15.72 9.97
C THR A 157 15.57 15.33 10.13
N LEU A 158 15.86 14.29 10.92
CA LEU A 158 17.21 13.75 11.04
C LEU A 158 17.76 13.31 9.68
N ALA A 159 16.97 12.56 8.93
CA ALA A 159 17.37 12.08 7.60
C ALA A 159 17.68 13.24 6.63
N MET A 160 16.86 14.28 6.63
CA MET A 160 17.11 15.48 5.80
C MET A 160 18.42 16.16 6.19
N VAL A 161 18.72 16.29 7.48
CA VAL A 161 19.99 16.86 7.97
C VAL A 161 21.19 15.99 7.55
N LEU A 162 21.09 14.68 7.70
CA LEU A 162 22.15 13.73 7.31
C LEU A 162 22.36 13.73 5.79
N ALA A 163 21.29 13.77 5.02
CA ALA A 163 21.34 13.86 3.57
C ALA A 163 22.00 15.17 3.11
N TYR A 164 21.67 16.30 3.74
CA TYR A 164 22.29 17.59 3.46
C TYR A 164 23.79 17.59 3.76
N LYS A 165 24.23 16.83 4.78
CA LYS A 165 25.67 16.62 5.09
C LYS A 165 26.37 15.65 4.13
N GLY A 166 25.70 15.13 3.12
CA GLY A 166 26.29 14.24 2.12
C GLY A 166 26.48 12.80 2.57
N MET A 167 25.74 12.33 3.58
CA MET A 167 25.87 10.96 4.10
C MET A 167 25.26 9.87 3.18
N GLY A 168 24.67 10.23 2.04
CA GLY A 168 24.14 9.26 1.06
C GLY A 168 23.14 8.28 1.69
N CYS A 169 23.31 6.99 1.37
CA CYS A 169 22.44 5.91 1.86
C CYS A 169 22.34 5.84 3.40
N TRP A 170 23.37 6.27 4.14
CA TRP A 170 23.34 6.32 5.61
C TRP A 170 22.20 7.19 6.16
N ALA A 171 21.84 8.27 5.48
CA ALA A 171 20.72 9.12 5.90
C ALA A 171 19.39 8.32 5.93
N LEU A 172 19.17 7.48 4.94
CA LEU A 172 17.99 6.62 4.82
C LEU A 172 18.00 5.48 5.85
N ILE A 173 19.17 4.90 6.12
CA ILE A 173 19.35 3.85 7.13
C ILE A 173 19.04 4.39 8.52
N TRP A 174 19.64 5.53 8.89
CA TRP A 174 19.38 6.15 10.18
C TRP A 174 17.93 6.61 10.32
N GLN A 175 17.30 7.07 9.23
CA GLN A 175 15.86 7.37 9.24
C GLN A 175 15.05 6.15 9.70
N ASN A 176 15.29 4.99 9.10
CA ASN A 176 14.55 3.76 9.43
C ASN A 176 14.79 3.31 10.87
N ILE A 177 16.03 3.32 11.34
CA ILE A 177 16.40 2.90 12.69
C ILE A 177 15.76 3.83 13.73
N VAL A 178 15.98 5.14 13.57
CA VAL A 178 15.49 6.14 14.53
C VAL A 178 13.96 6.19 14.53
N GLN A 179 13.33 6.07 13.36
CA GLN A 179 11.86 5.98 13.26
C GLN A 179 11.33 4.79 14.06
N GLN A 180 11.95 3.62 13.94
CA GLN A 180 11.49 2.41 14.63
C GLN A 180 11.70 2.51 16.15
N ILE A 181 12.85 3.05 16.58
CA ILE A 181 13.16 3.28 18.00
C ILE A 181 12.19 4.30 18.61
N LEU A 182 11.98 5.44 17.95
CA LEU A 182 11.10 6.49 18.46
C LEU A 182 9.63 6.05 18.46
N LEU A 183 9.22 5.26 17.48
CA LEU A 183 7.89 4.72 17.41
C LEU A 183 7.59 3.85 18.64
N SER A 184 8.52 2.99 19.02
CA SER A 184 8.43 2.21 20.26
C SER A 184 8.53 3.11 21.50
N ALA A 185 9.53 3.96 21.58
CA ALA A 185 9.71 4.83 22.75
C ALA A 185 8.49 5.72 23.07
N PHE A 186 7.81 6.24 22.02
CA PHE A 186 6.60 7.04 22.21
C PHE A 186 5.34 6.22 22.45
N SER A 187 5.31 4.96 22.02
CA SER A 187 4.17 4.06 22.25
C SER A 187 4.20 3.42 23.63
N PHE A 188 5.38 3.14 24.16
CA PHE A 188 5.58 2.45 25.43
C PHE A 188 4.83 3.06 26.62
N PRO A 189 4.85 4.39 26.87
CA PRO A 189 4.15 5.01 28.01
C PRO A 189 2.64 4.81 27.98
N PHE A 190 2.08 4.48 26.82
CA PHE A 190 0.64 4.25 26.66
C PHE A 190 0.25 2.79 26.87
N CYS A 191 1.22 1.89 26.89
CA CYS A 191 1.02 0.47 27.14
C CYS A 191 1.13 0.22 28.64
N ARG A 192 0.04 -0.22 29.28
CA ARG A 192 0.02 -0.59 30.72
C ARG A 192 0.63 -1.98 30.93
N TRP A 193 1.83 -2.19 30.40
CA TRP A 193 2.54 -3.44 30.47
C TRP A 193 3.93 -3.25 31.09
N LYS A 194 4.37 -4.23 31.88
CA LYS A 194 5.70 -4.25 32.49
C LYS A 194 6.48 -5.45 31.97
N ILE A 195 7.68 -5.20 31.51
CA ILE A 195 8.59 -6.25 31.06
C ILE A 195 9.00 -7.10 32.28
N ARG A 196 8.70 -8.38 32.20
CA ARG A 196 9.12 -9.38 33.18
C ARG A 196 9.74 -10.56 32.47
N ILE A 197 10.73 -11.20 33.09
CA ILE A 197 11.33 -12.43 32.56
C ILE A 197 10.42 -13.61 32.95
N GLN A 198 9.34 -13.76 32.20
CA GLN A 198 8.34 -14.81 32.38
C GLN A 198 7.98 -15.38 31.01
N CYS A 199 8.10 -16.71 30.87
CA CYS A 199 7.71 -17.44 29.68
C CYS A 199 6.86 -18.63 30.07
N SER A 200 5.74 -18.83 29.36
CA SER A 200 4.87 -19.98 29.54
C SER A 200 4.84 -20.83 28.27
N LYS A 201 5.19 -22.11 28.40
CA LYS A 201 5.10 -23.08 27.29
C LYS A 201 3.66 -23.21 26.79
N LYS A 202 2.67 -23.12 27.68
CA LYS A 202 1.26 -23.17 27.32
C LYS A 202 0.86 -21.97 26.46
N SER A 203 1.18 -20.74 26.90
CA SER A 203 0.93 -19.50 26.14
C SER A 203 1.63 -19.54 24.78
N PHE A 204 2.87 -20.04 24.73
CA PHE A 204 3.59 -20.20 23.46
C PHE A 204 2.85 -21.11 22.49
N LEU A 205 2.42 -22.30 22.92
CA LEU A 205 1.74 -23.27 22.06
C LEU A 205 0.39 -22.74 21.54
N GLU A 206 -0.37 -22.04 22.39
CA GLU A 206 -1.64 -21.42 22.01
C GLU A 206 -1.43 -20.35 20.92
N VAL A 207 -0.49 -19.43 21.15
CA VAL A 207 -0.16 -18.35 20.22
C VAL A 207 0.46 -18.90 18.92
N PHE A 208 1.32 -19.90 19.02
CA PHE A 208 1.97 -20.55 17.86
C PHE A 208 0.96 -21.27 16.96
N ARG A 209 0.03 -22.00 17.54
CA ARG A 209 -1.00 -22.74 16.79
C ARG A 209 -1.85 -21.85 15.91
N PHE A 210 -2.21 -20.68 16.44
CA PHE A 210 -2.95 -19.67 15.65
C PHE A 210 -2.03 -18.88 14.73
N GLY A 211 -0.92 -18.37 15.27
CA GLY A 211 -0.01 -17.47 14.57
C GLY A 211 0.75 -18.09 13.40
N SER A 212 1.03 -19.40 13.45
CA SER A 212 1.82 -20.08 12.40
C SER A 212 1.14 -20.07 11.02
N SER A 213 -0.18 -20.25 10.96
CA SER A 213 -0.92 -20.19 9.69
C SER A 213 -0.97 -18.77 9.10
N VAL A 214 -1.17 -17.77 9.95
CA VAL A 214 -1.14 -16.35 9.56
C VAL A 214 0.26 -15.97 9.11
N LEU A 215 1.28 -16.40 9.85
CA LEU A 215 2.68 -16.17 9.52
C LEU A 215 3.06 -16.72 8.15
N LEU A 216 2.70 -17.99 7.88
CA LEU A 216 3.02 -18.63 6.60
C LEU A 216 2.35 -17.91 5.42
N ALA A 217 1.09 -17.54 5.57
CA ALA A 217 0.36 -16.78 4.54
C ALA A 217 0.99 -15.42 4.25
N GLU A 218 1.37 -14.68 5.30
CA GLU A 218 2.02 -13.36 5.18
C GLU A 218 3.44 -13.47 4.62
N LEU A 219 4.20 -14.52 4.99
CA LEU A 219 5.52 -14.76 4.42
C LEU A 219 5.46 -15.05 2.93
N LEU A 220 4.52 -15.90 2.49
CA LEU A 220 4.33 -16.18 1.07
C LEU A 220 3.93 -14.92 0.31
N TYR A 221 2.97 -14.16 0.83
CA TYR A 221 2.54 -12.91 0.22
C TYR A 221 3.69 -11.89 0.12
N THR A 222 4.35 -11.61 1.24
CA THR A 222 5.46 -10.64 1.31
C THR A 222 6.65 -11.10 0.48
N GLY A 223 6.95 -12.41 0.48
CA GLY A 223 8.01 -13.00 -0.33
C GLY A 223 7.79 -12.79 -1.82
N VAL A 224 6.60 -13.10 -2.34
CA VAL A 224 6.24 -12.91 -3.75
C VAL A 224 6.28 -11.43 -4.15
N GLU A 225 5.77 -10.54 -3.30
CA GLU A 225 5.78 -9.10 -3.59
C GLU A 225 7.19 -8.51 -3.60
N ASN A 226 8.09 -8.97 -2.72
CA ASN A 226 9.46 -8.49 -2.66
C ASN A 226 10.42 -9.19 -3.65
N LEU A 227 10.01 -10.33 -4.24
CA LEU A 227 10.87 -11.07 -5.18
C LEU A 227 11.27 -10.22 -6.39
N ARG A 228 10.41 -9.34 -6.86
CA ARG A 228 10.70 -8.40 -7.95
C ARG A 228 11.87 -7.49 -7.60
N THR A 229 11.86 -6.91 -6.40
CA THR A 229 12.91 -6.03 -5.89
C THR A 229 14.25 -6.75 -5.81
N LEU A 230 14.24 -8.00 -5.30
CA LEU A 230 15.44 -8.84 -5.24
C LEU A 230 16.01 -9.15 -6.62
N ILE A 231 15.15 -9.55 -7.56
CA ILE A 231 15.56 -9.91 -8.92
C ILE A 231 16.10 -8.68 -9.67
N ILE A 232 15.39 -7.54 -9.60
CA ILE A 232 15.83 -6.31 -10.27
C ILE A 232 17.17 -5.86 -9.68
N GLY A 233 17.31 -5.84 -8.35
CA GLY A 233 18.55 -5.44 -7.68
C GLY A 233 19.73 -6.36 -7.96
N ALA A 234 19.50 -7.68 -8.10
CA ALA A 234 20.56 -8.65 -8.38
C ALA A 234 20.97 -8.72 -9.86
N ARG A 235 20.03 -8.46 -10.79
CA ARG A 235 20.25 -8.61 -12.23
C ARG A 235 20.62 -7.31 -12.93
N TYR A 236 20.13 -6.19 -12.43
CA TYR A 236 20.31 -4.85 -12.98
C TYR A 236 21.04 -3.96 -11.97
N SER A 237 21.01 -2.65 -12.14
CA SER A 237 21.64 -1.71 -11.21
C SER A 237 20.74 -1.30 -10.05
N SER A 238 21.35 -0.85 -8.95
CA SER A 238 20.62 -0.20 -7.85
C SER A 238 19.84 1.03 -8.33
N THR A 239 20.37 1.75 -9.32
CA THR A 239 19.71 2.89 -9.95
C THR A 239 18.44 2.48 -10.70
N ASP A 240 18.47 1.38 -11.48
CA ASP A 240 17.29 0.86 -12.17
C ASP A 240 16.21 0.42 -11.16
N LEU A 241 16.65 -0.22 -10.08
CA LEU A 241 15.75 -0.59 -8.99
C LEU A 241 15.10 0.65 -8.36
N ALA A 242 15.86 1.72 -8.14
CA ALA A 242 15.34 2.98 -7.60
C ALA A 242 14.27 3.58 -8.51
N TYR A 243 14.48 3.59 -9.82
CA TYR A 243 13.48 4.09 -10.78
C TYR A 243 12.22 3.23 -10.80
N TYR A 244 12.37 1.91 -10.76
CA TYR A 244 11.26 0.98 -10.65
C TYR A 244 10.45 1.21 -9.37
N ASP A 245 11.13 1.25 -8.22
CA ASP A 245 10.51 1.42 -6.90
C ASP A 245 9.79 2.76 -6.78
N ARG A 246 10.41 3.86 -7.23
CA ARG A 246 9.77 5.18 -7.22
C ARG A 246 8.58 5.26 -8.16
N GLY A 247 8.70 4.70 -9.36
CA GLY A 247 7.58 4.60 -10.30
C GLY A 247 6.39 3.84 -9.74
N GLN A 248 6.63 2.81 -8.93
CA GLN A 248 5.58 2.04 -8.26
C GLN A 248 5.01 2.76 -7.03
N THR A 249 5.84 3.41 -6.23
CA THR A 249 5.47 3.95 -4.92
C THR A 249 4.37 5.00 -5.01
N TYR A 250 4.50 5.99 -5.89
CA TYR A 250 3.51 7.10 -5.96
C TYR A 250 2.10 6.65 -6.33
N PRO A 251 1.88 5.86 -7.40
CA PRO A 251 0.56 5.31 -7.70
C PRO A 251 0.02 4.40 -6.58
N SER A 252 0.89 3.60 -5.95
CA SER A 252 0.49 2.63 -4.91
C SER A 252 0.03 3.30 -3.63
N VAL A 253 0.65 4.41 -3.23
CA VAL A 253 0.26 5.18 -2.03
C VAL A 253 -1.17 5.71 -2.17
N ALA A 254 -1.49 6.31 -3.33
CA ALA A 254 -2.84 6.79 -3.61
C ALA A 254 -3.87 5.65 -3.60
N MET A 255 -3.55 4.53 -4.24
CA MET A 255 -4.47 3.39 -4.36
C MET A 255 -4.71 2.67 -3.05
N ARG A 256 -3.71 2.57 -2.16
CA ARG A 256 -3.83 1.84 -0.89
C ARG A 256 -4.98 2.36 -0.02
N SER A 257 -5.12 3.68 0.10
CA SER A 257 -6.21 4.30 0.87
C SER A 257 -7.58 4.00 0.27
N ILE A 258 -7.68 4.00 -1.06
CA ILE A 258 -8.91 3.68 -1.80
C ILE A 258 -9.28 2.21 -1.60
N TYR A 259 -8.30 1.32 -1.78
CA TYR A 259 -8.47 -0.12 -1.62
C TYR A 259 -8.99 -0.51 -0.23
N ASP A 260 -8.39 0.02 0.83
CA ASP A 260 -8.80 -0.24 2.21
C ASP A 260 -10.23 0.27 2.48
N THR A 261 -10.59 1.43 1.92
CA THR A 261 -11.93 2.01 2.08
C THR A 261 -12.98 1.17 1.33
N VAL A 262 -12.74 0.87 0.07
CA VAL A 262 -13.65 0.06 -0.77
C VAL A 262 -13.86 -1.32 -0.15
N GLY A 263 -12.79 -1.98 0.29
CA GLY A 263 -12.87 -3.30 0.93
C GLY A 263 -13.70 -3.29 2.23
N SER A 264 -13.51 -2.28 3.08
CA SER A 264 -14.21 -2.17 4.36
C SER A 264 -15.71 -1.89 4.23
N VAL A 265 -16.13 -1.22 3.15
CA VAL A 265 -17.55 -0.89 2.90
C VAL A 265 -18.25 -1.99 2.11
N LEU A 266 -17.61 -2.52 1.07
CA LEU A 266 -18.28 -3.45 0.14
C LEU A 266 -18.47 -4.85 0.73
N LEU A 267 -17.54 -5.34 1.54
CA LEU A 267 -17.68 -6.69 2.13
C LEU A 267 -18.94 -6.85 2.99
N PRO A 268 -19.27 -5.94 3.92
CA PRO A 268 -20.55 -6.02 4.68
C PRO A 268 -21.78 -5.88 3.79
N VAL A 269 -21.75 -5.03 2.75
CA VAL A 269 -22.86 -4.85 1.82
C VAL A 269 -23.13 -6.17 1.08
N PHE A 270 -22.11 -6.73 0.45
CA PHE A 270 -22.24 -7.99 -0.28
C PHE A 270 -22.63 -9.17 0.61
N SER A 271 -22.18 -9.18 1.87
CA SER A 271 -22.57 -10.21 2.83
C SER A 271 -24.05 -10.14 3.22
N ARG A 272 -24.65 -8.96 3.26
CA ARG A 272 -26.10 -8.81 3.48
C ARG A 272 -26.91 -9.28 2.28
N GLU A 273 -26.41 -9.06 1.08
CA GLU A 273 -27.08 -9.38 -0.19
C GLU A 273 -26.75 -10.79 -0.71
N GLN A 274 -25.95 -11.59 0.03
CA GLN A 274 -25.41 -12.89 -0.44
C GLN A 274 -26.50 -13.91 -0.83
N ASN A 275 -27.68 -13.82 -0.23
CA ASN A 275 -28.82 -14.71 -0.49
C ASN A 275 -29.71 -14.25 -1.66
N ASN A 276 -29.55 -13.01 -2.14
CA ASN A 276 -30.26 -12.48 -3.29
C ASN A 276 -29.29 -12.19 -4.44
N THR A 277 -29.18 -13.15 -5.34
CA THR A 277 -28.23 -13.07 -6.49
C THR A 277 -28.50 -11.88 -7.41
N ILE A 278 -29.74 -11.40 -7.51
CA ILE A 278 -30.10 -10.25 -8.35
C ILE A 278 -29.59 -8.95 -7.72
N GLU A 279 -29.87 -8.74 -6.43
CA GLU A 279 -29.39 -7.56 -5.70
C GLU A 279 -27.86 -7.52 -5.64
N LEU A 280 -27.25 -8.65 -5.28
CA LEU A 280 -25.80 -8.78 -5.22
C LEU A 280 -25.14 -8.45 -6.58
N ARG A 281 -25.70 -8.96 -7.70
CA ARG A 281 -25.24 -8.65 -9.05
C ARG A 281 -25.33 -7.15 -9.33
N GLN A 282 -26.46 -6.53 -9.07
CA GLN A 282 -26.65 -5.10 -9.30
C GLN A 282 -25.73 -4.22 -8.46
N SER A 283 -25.57 -4.56 -7.18
CA SER A 283 -24.66 -3.84 -6.27
C SER A 283 -23.21 -4.00 -6.70
N ALA A 284 -22.80 -5.19 -7.11
CA ALA A 284 -21.47 -5.46 -7.59
C ALA A 284 -21.16 -4.71 -8.91
N GLN A 285 -22.05 -4.75 -9.91
CA GLN A 285 -21.88 -4.01 -11.16
C GLN A 285 -21.82 -2.50 -10.94
N LYS A 286 -22.71 -1.96 -10.08
CA LYS A 286 -22.69 -0.55 -9.69
C LYS A 286 -21.39 -0.18 -8.98
N ALA A 287 -20.89 -1.02 -8.06
CA ALA A 287 -19.64 -0.77 -7.35
C ALA A 287 -18.44 -0.75 -8.29
N ILE A 288 -18.33 -1.72 -9.21
CA ILE A 288 -17.24 -1.77 -10.19
C ILE A 288 -17.29 -0.54 -11.10
N GLY A 289 -18.44 -0.26 -11.72
CA GLY A 289 -18.58 0.83 -12.67
C GLY A 289 -18.38 2.20 -12.04
N PHE A 290 -18.98 2.46 -10.87
CA PHE A 290 -18.85 3.75 -10.17
C PHE A 290 -17.41 3.97 -9.67
N SER A 291 -16.79 2.94 -9.08
CA SER A 291 -15.40 3.04 -8.63
C SER A 291 -14.45 3.29 -9.79
N PHE A 292 -14.65 2.59 -10.92
CA PHE A 292 -13.83 2.79 -12.11
C PHE A 292 -14.04 4.18 -12.72
N PHE A 293 -15.28 4.66 -12.80
CA PHE A 293 -15.63 6.00 -13.26
C PHE A 293 -14.92 7.10 -12.45
N LEU A 294 -14.84 6.95 -11.12
CA LEU A 294 -14.22 7.94 -10.24
C LEU A 294 -12.69 7.88 -10.28
N ILE A 295 -12.13 6.68 -10.34
CA ILE A 295 -10.69 6.45 -10.11
C ILE A 295 -9.89 6.46 -11.40
N ALA A 296 -10.46 6.02 -12.53
CA ALA A 296 -9.76 5.99 -13.81
C ALA A 296 -9.21 7.38 -14.22
N PRO A 297 -9.99 8.48 -14.19
CA PRO A 297 -9.45 9.79 -14.54
C PRO A 297 -8.32 10.25 -13.62
N CYS A 298 -8.36 9.88 -12.34
CA CYS A 298 -7.30 10.24 -11.39
C CYS A 298 -5.96 9.56 -11.75
N PHE A 299 -5.97 8.25 -12.03
CA PHE A 299 -4.73 7.53 -12.37
C PHE A 299 -4.25 7.81 -13.78
N ILE A 300 -5.15 7.90 -14.74
CA ILE A 300 -4.80 8.24 -16.13
C ILE A 300 -4.34 9.71 -16.22
N GLY A 301 -5.01 10.62 -15.49
CA GLY A 301 -4.56 12.01 -15.36
C GLY A 301 -3.19 12.11 -14.70
N PHE A 302 -2.95 11.35 -13.63
CA PHE A 302 -1.64 11.29 -12.98
C PHE A 302 -0.56 10.72 -13.91
N ALA A 303 -0.88 9.71 -14.72
CA ALA A 303 0.04 9.18 -15.73
C ALA A 303 0.38 10.20 -16.83
N ALA A 304 -0.58 11.06 -17.21
CA ALA A 304 -0.35 12.13 -18.17
C ALA A 304 0.60 13.20 -17.60
N ILE A 305 0.37 13.67 -16.38
CA ILE A 305 1.18 14.71 -15.72
C ILE A 305 2.45 14.14 -15.06
N ALA A 306 2.76 12.84 -15.20
CA ALA A 306 3.85 12.18 -14.49
C ALA A 306 5.22 12.83 -14.75
N GLU A 307 5.47 13.33 -15.96
CA GLU A 307 6.74 13.97 -16.31
C GLU A 307 6.89 15.35 -15.66
N PRO A 308 5.99 16.32 -15.84
CA PRO A 308 6.09 17.62 -15.15
C PRO A 308 6.02 17.45 -13.61
N PHE A 309 5.24 16.51 -13.11
CA PHE A 309 5.22 16.16 -11.68
C PHE A 309 6.61 15.71 -11.18
N THR A 310 7.27 14.83 -11.91
CA THR A 310 8.62 14.32 -11.55
C THR A 310 9.65 15.46 -11.61
N LYS A 311 9.64 16.29 -12.65
CA LYS A 311 10.54 17.46 -12.76
C LYS A 311 10.34 18.43 -11.60
N LEU A 312 9.09 18.74 -11.28
CA LEU A 312 8.77 19.69 -10.21
C LEU A 312 9.12 19.17 -8.83
N LEU A 313 8.75 17.94 -8.50
CA LEU A 313 8.90 17.40 -7.14
C LEU A 313 10.22 16.69 -6.90
N LEU A 314 10.70 15.91 -7.88
CA LEU A 314 11.86 15.00 -7.68
C LEU A 314 13.13 15.49 -8.38
N THR A 315 13.04 16.34 -9.39
CA THR A 315 14.12 16.83 -10.28
C THR A 315 14.38 15.91 -11.48
N ASP A 316 15.17 16.41 -12.45
CA ASP A 316 15.44 15.71 -13.73
C ASP A 316 16.13 14.37 -13.59
N LYS A 317 16.92 14.15 -12.51
CA LYS A 317 17.59 12.86 -12.25
C LYS A 317 16.62 11.67 -12.06
N TRP A 318 15.33 11.96 -11.79
CA TRP A 318 14.28 10.96 -11.61
C TRP A 318 13.41 10.74 -12.85
N LEU A 319 13.65 11.45 -13.96
CA LEU A 319 12.86 11.28 -15.19
C LEU A 319 12.79 9.82 -15.69
N PRO A 320 13.85 8.99 -15.56
CA PRO A 320 13.75 7.60 -15.96
C PRO A 320 12.71 6.78 -15.19
N CYS A 321 12.16 7.27 -14.06
CA CYS A 321 11.07 6.59 -13.36
C CYS A 321 9.68 6.84 -13.99
N VAL A 322 9.52 7.83 -14.88
CA VAL A 322 8.23 8.21 -15.47
C VAL A 322 7.57 7.07 -16.27
N PRO A 323 8.28 6.31 -17.13
CA PRO A 323 7.68 5.16 -17.82
C PRO A 323 7.11 4.11 -16.84
N TYR A 324 7.83 3.84 -15.74
CA TYR A 324 7.33 2.94 -14.70
C TYR A 324 6.10 3.51 -14.01
N MET A 325 6.09 4.81 -13.68
CA MET A 325 4.97 5.49 -13.05
C MET A 325 3.70 5.38 -13.91
N ARG A 326 3.82 5.62 -15.23
CA ARG A 326 2.73 5.47 -16.19
C ARG A 326 2.18 4.03 -16.22
N LEU A 327 3.04 3.02 -16.28
CA LEU A 327 2.63 1.61 -16.24
C LEU A 327 1.96 1.25 -14.92
N PHE A 328 2.50 1.71 -13.79
CA PHE A 328 1.91 1.41 -12.49
C PHE A 328 0.58 2.14 -12.23
N CYS A 329 0.31 3.27 -12.88
CA CYS A 329 -1.04 3.84 -12.90
C CYS A 329 -2.04 2.88 -13.56
N VAL A 330 -1.69 2.28 -14.70
CA VAL A 330 -2.52 1.28 -15.37
C VAL A 330 -2.64 -0.02 -14.56
N TYR A 331 -1.57 -0.43 -13.89
CA TYR A 331 -1.57 -1.56 -12.95
C TYR A 331 -2.59 -1.34 -11.82
N GLN A 332 -2.62 -0.16 -11.20
CA GLN A 332 -3.53 0.16 -10.11
C GLN A 332 -5.01 0.15 -10.56
N LEU A 333 -5.29 0.54 -11.80
CA LEU A 333 -6.63 0.43 -12.37
C LEU A 333 -7.13 -1.02 -12.46
N GLY A 334 -6.23 -1.98 -12.68
CA GLY A 334 -6.56 -3.41 -12.66
C GLY A 334 -6.80 -3.96 -11.24
N ILE A 335 -6.11 -3.41 -10.23
CA ILE A 335 -6.26 -3.82 -8.81
C ILE A 335 -7.67 -3.50 -8.27
N LEU A 336 -8.29 -2.41 -8.70
CA LEU A 336 -9.58 -1.97 -8.16
C LEU A 336 -10.72 -2.97 -8.42
N PRO A 337 -11.05 -3.33 -9.67
CA PRO A 337 -12.09 -4.33 -9.93
C PRO A 337 -11.71 -5.71 -9.37
N TYR A 338 -10.42 -6.08 -9.38
CA TYR A 338 -9.95 -7.29 -8.72
C TYR A 338 -10.34 -7.33 -7.24
N CYS A 339 -10.14 -6.23 -6.49
CA CYS A 339 -10.51 -6.14 -5.09
C CYS A 339 -12.02 -6.33 -4.87
N ILE A 340 -12.85 -5.67 -5.68
CA ILE A 340 -14.30 -5.75 -5.59
C ILE A 340 -14.77 -7.19 -5.86
N LEU A 341 -14.27 -7.81 -6.93
CA LEU A 341 -14.62 -9.18 -7.32
C LEU A 341 -14.17 -10.20 -6.25
N ARG A 342 -13.00 -10.02 -5.65
CA ARG A 342 -12.53 -10.86 -4.54
C ARG A 342 -13.46 -10.76 -3.32
N ASN A 343 -13.91 -9.56 -2.97
CA ASN A 343 -14.84 -9.36 -1.85
C ASN A 343 -16.20 -10.06 -2.08
N ILE A 344 -16.65 -10.17 -3.33
CA ILE A 344 -17.86 -10.95 -3.68
C ILE A 344 -17.66 -12.43 -3.36
N LEU A 345 -16.50 -13.01 -3.70
CA LEU A 345 -16.20 -14.41 -3.41
C LEU A 345 -16.13 -14.66 -1.89
N TYR A 346 -15.59 -13.73 -1.13
CA TYR A 346 -15.57 -13.82 0.34
C TYR A 346 -16.97 -13.70 0.93
N ALA A 347 -17.75 -12.74 0.50
CA ALA A 347 -19.13 -12.51 0.97
C ALA A 347 -20.05 -13.72 0.68
N THR A 348 -19.84 -14.40 -0.44
CA THR A 348 -20.64 -15.56 -0.85
C THR A 348 -20.10 -16.91 -0.33
N GLY A 349 -19.09 -16.90 0.54
CA GLY A 349 -18.50 -18.11 1.13
C GLY A 349 -17.69 -18.97 0.14
N LYS A 350 -17.41 -18.47 -1.06
CA LYS A 350 -16.65 -19.18 -2.10
C LYS A 350 -15.13 -19.01 -1.94
N SER A 351 -14.64 -19.18 -0.71
CA SER A 351 -13.22 -18.97 -0.36
C SER A 351 -12.26 -19.90 -1.11
N LYS A 352 -12.68 -21.14 -1.45
CA LYS A 352 -11.87 -22.05 -2.27
C LYS A 352 -11.61 -21.50 -3.67
N ASN A 353 -12.61 -20.90 -4.31
CA ASN A 353 -12.46 -20.27 -5.63
C ASN A 353 -11.52 -19.05 -5.53
N SER A 354 -11.66 -18.25 -4.48
CA SER A 354 -10.77 -17.13 -4.22
C SER A 354 -9.33 -17.59 -4.04
N LEU A 355 -9.08 -18.65 -3.26
CA LEU A 355 -7.75 -19.21 -3.08
C LEU A 355 -7.13 -19.67 -4.41
N PHE A 356 -7.88 -20.40 -5.23
CA PHE A 356 -7.40 -20.83 -6.55
C PHE A 356 -7.02 -19.65 -7.44
N LEU A 357 -7.84 -18.61 -7.48
CA LEU A 357 -7.58 -17.40 -8.27
C LEU A 357 -6.40 -16.58 -7.71
N GLU A 358 -6.19 -16.57 -6.39
CA GLU A 358 -4.99 -15.96 -5.78
C GLU A 358 -3.71 -16.71 -6.17
N ILE A 359 -3.75 -18.04 -6.16
CA ILE A 359 -2.62 -18.87 -6.65
C ILE A 359 -2.37 -18.57 -8.13
N PHE A 360 -3.42 -18.53 -8.96
CA PHE A 360 -3.33 -18.21 -10.38
C PHE A 360 -2.68 -16.83 -10.61
N LYS A 361 -3.15 -15.78 -9.90
CA LYS A 361 -2.55 -14.44 -9.93
C LYS A 361 -1.08 -14.47 -9.52
N SER A 362 -0.73 -15.21 -8.46
CA SER A 362 0.65 -15.32 -7.99
C SER A 362 1.56 -15.99 -9.02
N VAL A 363 1.08 -17.05 -9.67
CA VAL A 363 1.81 -17.72 -10.76
C VAL A 363 2.00 -16.78 -11.96
N LEU A 364 0.96 -16.04 -12.36
CA LEU A 364 1.08 -15.04 -13.42
C LEU A 364 2.06 -13.94 -13.05
N SER A 365 2.03 -13.46 -11.79
CA SER A 365 2.94 -12.44 -11.29
C SER A 365 4.40 -12.91 -11.30
N LEU A 366 4.66 -14.15 -10.86
CA LEU A 366 6.00 -14.75 -10.94
C LEU A 366 6.46 -14.94 -12.38
N GLY A 367 5.58 -15.44 -13.26
CA GLY A 367 5.85 -15.57 -14.69
C GLY A 367 6.19 -14.22 -15.33
N ALA A 368 5.45 -13.17 -14.99
CA ALA A 368 5.73 -11.81 -15.46
C ALA A 368 7.12 -11.32 -15.05
N VAL A 369 7.55 -11.62 -13.82
CA VAL A 369 8.90 -11.28 -13.35
C VAL A 369 9.96 -12.08 -14.11
N VAL A 370 9.78 -13.40 -14.25
CA VAL A 370 10.73 -14.28 -14.95
C VAL A 370 10.87 -13.90 -16.42
N ILE A 371 9.77 -13.65 -17.12
CA ILE A 371 9.80 -13.22 -18.53
C ILE A 371 10.41 -11.81 -18.65
N GLY A 372 9.96 -10.89 -17.82
CA GLY A 372 10.40 -9.50 -17.87
C GLY A 372 11.88 -9.34 -17.57
N MET A 373 12.44 -10.14 -16.63
CA MET A 373 13.86 -10.06 -16.27
C MET A 373 14.82 -10.47 -17.40
N LEU A 374 14.33 -11.19 -18.42
CA LEU A 374 15.12 -11.56 -19.60
C LEU A 374 15.24 -10.40 -20.60
N ILE A 375 14.43 -9.36 -20.46
CA ILE A 375 14.34 -8.23 -21.40
C ILE A 375 14.94 -6.97 -20.74
N ASN A 376 14.22 -6.37 -19.81
CA ASN A 376 14.64 -5.19 -19.04
C ASN A 376 13.69 -4.93 -17.84
N PRO A 377 14.04 -4.04 -16.89
CA PRO A 377 13.19 -3.73 -15.74
C PRO A 377 11.81 -3.16 -16.13
N LEU A 378 11.71 -2.41 -17.23
CA LEU A 378 10.43 -1.88 -17.72
C LEU A 378 9.51 -2.99 -18.20
N ALA A 379 10.05 -4.05 -18.82
CA ALA A 379 9.29 -5.22 -19.21
C ALA A 379 8.71 -5.97 -17.99
N ILE A 380 9.42 -6.00 -16.87
CA ILE A 380 8.88 -6.56 -15.60
C ILE A 380 7.63 -5.78 -15.18
N ALA A 381 7.67 -4.44 -15.22
CA ALA A 381 6.51 -3.61 -14.90
C ALA A 381 5.35 -3.83 -15.88
N PHE A 382 5.65 -3.93 -17.17
CA PHE A 382 4.67 -4.17 -18.23
C PHE A 382 3.98 -5.53 -18.08
N PHE A 383 4.73 -6.62 -17.98
CA PHE A 383 4.15 -7.96 -17.79
C PHE A 383 3.43 -8.11 -16.46
N SER A 384 3.90 -7.44 -15.39
CA SER A 384 3.19 -7.39 -14.11
C SER A 384 1.83 -6.68 -14.24
N THR A 385 1.77 -5.62 -15.04
CA THR A 385 0.51 -4.93 -15.35
C THR A 385 -0.44 -5.85 -16.12
N LEU A 386 0.04 -6.55 -17.13
CA LEU A 386 -0.76 -7.53 -17.86
C LEU A 386 -1.25 -8.66 -16.93
N ALA A 387 -0.39 -9.18 -16.06
CA ALA A 387 -0.75 -10.25 -15.13
C ALA A 387 -1.92 -9.87 -14.21
N VAL A 388 -1.94 -8.64 -13.70
CA VAL A 388 -3.06 -8.14 -12.87
C VAL A 388 -4.36 -8.06 -13.69
N TRP A 389 -4.32 -7.55 -14.91
CA TRP A 389 -5.49 -7.48 -15.76
C TRP A 389 -6.02 -8.87 -16.14
N PHE A 390 -5.15 -9.83 -16.47
CA PHE A 390 -5.54 -11.22 -16.69
C PHE A 390 -6.16 -11.85 -15.45
N ALA A 391 -5.59 -11.62 -14.26
CA ALA A 391 -6.16 -12.10 -13.02
C ALA A 391 -7.57 -11.48 -12.79
N THR A 392 -7.73 -10.18 -13.03
CA THR A 392 -9.02 -9.48 -12.90
C THR A 392 -10.07 -10.07 -13.82
N VAL A 393 -9.71 -10.35 -15.08
CA VAL A 393 -10.60 -11.02 -16.04
C VAL A 393 -10.96 -12.42 -15.55
N ALA A 394 -10.01 -13.21 -15.04
CA ALA A 394 -10.27 -14.54 -14.49
C ALA A 394 -11.26 -14.51 -13.31
N TYR A 395 -11.12 -13.53 -12.42
CA TYR A 395 -12.10 -13.28 -11.35
C TYR A 395 -13.48 -12.93 -11.92
N GLY A 396 -13.54 -12.04 -12.92
CA GLY A 396 -14.78 -11.65 -13.59
C GLY A 396 -15.49 -12.84 -14.24
N VAL A 397 -14.76 -13.67 -15.00
CA VAL A 397 -15.29 -14.89 -15.63
C VAL A 397 -15.79 -15.89 -14.58
N THR A 398 -15.05 -16.05 -13.48
CA THR A 398 -15.46 -16.97 -12.41
C THR A 398 -16.77 -16.51 -11.76
N ILE A 399 -16.90 -15.21 -11.51
CA ILE A 399 -18.10 -14.64 -10.88
C ILE A 399 -19.28 -14.63 -11.87
N HIS A 400 -19.02 -14.38 -13.16
CA HIS A 400 -20.07 -14.45 -14.19
C HIS A 400 -20.78 -15.82 -14.22
N LYS A 401 -20.08 -16.93 -13.98
CA LYS A 401 -20.65 -18.29 -13.97
C LYS A 401 -21.77 -18.49 -12.94
N PHE A 402 -21.82 -17.69 -11.87
CA PHE A 402 -22.86 -17.85 -10.82
C PHE A 402 -23.71 -16.59 -10.57
N LEU A 403 -23.22 -15.41 -10.90
CA LEU A 403 -24.01 -14.17 -10.78
C LEU A 403 -24.58 -13.70 -12.13
N HIS A 404 -24.19 -14.32 -13.24
CA HIS A 404 -24.62 -13.96 -14.59
C HIS A 404 -24.51 -12.45 -14.86
N PHE A 405 -23.31 -11.87 -14.62
CA PHE A 405 -23.03 -10.46 -14.90
C PHE A 405 -23.39 -10.12 -16.35
N ASP A 406 -23.98 -8.96 -16.55
CA ASP A 406 -24.11 -8.41 -17.91
C ASP A 406 -22.75 -7.87 -18.36
N LEU A 407 -21.95 -8.77 -18.96
CA LEU A 407 -20.61 -8.44 -19.43
C LEU A 407 -20.64 -7.40 -20.55
N LYS A 408 -21.73 -7.37 -21.34
CA LYS A 408 -21.88 -6.41 -22.43
C LYS A 408 -22.05 -4.99 -21.86
N GLU A 409 -22.93 -4.83 -20.85
CA GLU A 409 -23.11 -3.55 -20.18
C GLU A 409 -21.82 -3.07 -19.51
N LEU A 410 -21.14 -3.95 -18.76
CA LEU A 410 -19.86 -3.62 -18.13
C LEU A 410 -18.79 -3.22 -19.14
N LEU A 411 -18.73 -3.89 -20.29
CA LEU A 411 -17.77 -3.58 -21.35
C LEU A 411 -18.07 -2.21 -21.99
N ILE A 412 -19.34 -1.92 -22.26
CA ILE A 412 -19.76 -0.61 -22.79
C ILE A 412 -19.39 0.51 -21.82
N ASP A 413 -19.69 0.33 -20.53
CA ASP A 413 -19.32 1.30 -19.50
C ASP A 413 -17.80 1.52 -19.42
N PHE A 414 -17.05 0.43 -19.46
CA PHE A 414 -15.60 0.47 -19.44
C PHE A 414 -15.05 1.23 -20.67
N LEU A 415 -15.54 0.90 -21.88
CA LEU A 415 -15.12 1.58 -23.11
C LEU A 415 -15.47 3.07 -23.09
N GLN A 416 -16.65 3.43 -22.58
CA GLN A 416 -17.05 4.83 -22.42
C GLN A 416 -16.10 5.60 -21.51
N ILE A 417 -15.74 5.03 -20.34
CA ILE A 417 -14.82 5.66 -19.40
C ILE A 417 -13.41 5.78 -20.03
N VAL A 418 -12.95 4.74 -20.70
CA VAL A 418 -11.66 4.77 -21.42
C VAL A 418 -11.65 5.86 -22.48
N MET A 419 -12.73 6.01 -23.26
CA MET A 419 -12.85 7.08 -24.25
C MET A 419 -12.76 8.47 -23.61
N PHE A 420 -13.44 8.68 -22.45
CA PHE A 420 -13.33 9.94 -21.71
C PHE A 420 -11.90 10.21 -21.25
N CYS A 421 -11.20 9.18 -20.75
CA CYS A 421 -9.80 9.27 -20.34
C CYS A 421 -8.88 9.60 -21.53
N VAL A 422 -9.11 9.02 -22.71
CA VAL A 422 -8.34 9.31 -23.93
C VAL A 422 -8.54 10.77 -24.35
N MET A 423 -9.77 11.27 -24.39
CA MET A 423 -10.05 12.68 -24.71
C MET A 423 -9.44 13.63 -23.67
N MET A 424 -9.46 13.25 -22.39
CA MET A 424 -8.79 13.96 -21.32
C MET A 424 -7.28 14.05 -21.55
N ILE A 425 -6.61 12.94 -21.92
CA ILE A 425 -5.18 12.94 -22.24
C ILE A 425 -4.87 13.87 -23.40
N ILE A 426 -5.65 13.79 -24.49
CA ILE A 426 -5.46 14.65 -25.66
C ILE A 426 -5.54 16.14 -25.26
N ALA A 427 -6.52 16.51 -24.44
CA ALA A 427 -6.65 17.87 -23.97
C ALA A 427 -5.48 18.30 -23.07
N ILE A 428 -5.00 17.40 -22.20
CA ILE A 428 -3.82 17.67 -21.36
C ILE A 428 -2.58 17.88 -22.22
N LEU A 429 -2.34 17.06 -23.24
CA LEU A 429 -1.18 17.18 -24.13
C LEU A 429 -1.20 18.50 -24.94
N ILE A 430 -2.39 18.99 -25.34
CA ILE A 430 -2.50 20.29 -26.00
C ILE A 430 -2.09 21.43 -25.05
N VAL A 431 -2.48 21.35 -23.78
CA VAL A 431 -2.12 22.37 -22.77
C VAL A 431 -0.65 22.27 -22.37
N ASP A 432 -0.06 21.06 -22.41
CA ASP A 432 1.35 20.82 -22.12
C ASP A 432 2.28 21.70 -22.96
N ASP A 433 1.97 21.84 -24.26
CA ASP A 433 2.77 22.63 -25.21
C ASP A 433 2.60 24.16 -25.05
N LEU A 434 1.51 24.62 -24.40
CA LEU A 434 1.16 26.02 -24.30
C LEU A 434 1.80 26.74 -23.10
N ILE A 435 2.22 26.03 -22.07
CA ILE A 435 2.64 26.63 -20.78
C ILE A 435 4.08 26.26 -20.46
N ALA A 436 4.94 27.27 -20.41
CA ALA A 436 6.37 27.10 -20.11
C ALA A 436 6.66 26.90 -18.61
N SER A 437 5.87 27.53 -17.71
CA SER A 437 6.11 27.41 -16.26
C SER A 437 5.58 26.11 -15.69
N LEU A 438 6.45 25.30 -15.06
CA LEU A 438 6.15 23.95 -14.56
C LEU A 438 4.99 23.91 -13.56
N VAL A 439 4.91 24.89 -12.66
CA VAL A 439 3.84 24.96 -11.65
C VAL A 439 2.48 25.28 -12.29
N PHE A 440 2.44 26.31 -13.13
CA PHE A 440 1.22 26.67 -13.85
C PHE A 440 0.79 25.58 -14.84
N LYS A 441 1.75 24.89 -15.44
CA LYS A 441 1.53 23.76 -16.34
C LYS A 441 0.76 22.65 -15.63
N ILE A 442 1.24 22.14 -14.50
CA ILE A 442 0.57 21.09 -13.73
C ILE A 442 -0.84 21.51 -13.29
N ILE A 443 -0.99 22.75 -12.82
CA ILE A 443 -2.30 23.27 -12.40
C ILE A 443 -3.27 23.31 -13.59
N ALA A 444 -2.82 23.82 -14.73
CA ALA A 444 -3.64 23.91 -15.93
C ALA A 444 -3.99 22.52 -16.48
N GLU A 445 -3.04 21.58 -16.51
CA GLU A 445 -3.26 20.19 -16.91
C GLU A 445 -4.31 19.49 -16.02
N ILE A 446 -4.24 19.68 -14.69
CA ILE A 446 -5.22 19.12 -13.76
C ILE A 446 -6.60 19.75 -14.01
N ILE A 447 -6.69 21.07 -14.10
CA ILE A 447 -7.96 21.78 -14.33
C ILE A 447 -8.57 21.35 -15.67
N THR A 448 -7.77 21.31 -16.73
CA THR A 448 -8.21 20.88 -18.07
C THR A 448 -8.68 19.44 -18.05
N GLY A 449 -7.91 18.55 -17.44
CA GLY A 449 -8.28 17.15 -17.33
C GLY A 449 -9.61 16.93 -16.62
N VAL A 450 -9.80 17.58 -15.48
CA VAL A 450 -11.06 17.53 -14.72
C VAL A 450 -12.20 18.14 -15.53
N ALA A 451 -12.00 19.32 -16.13
CA ALA A 451 -13.02 20.00 -16.90
C ALA A 451 -13.50 19.17 -18.10
N VAL A 452 -12.59 18.59 -18.88
CA VAL A 452 -12.91 17.75 -20.04
C VAL A 452 -13.64 16.48 -19.61
N TYR A 453 -13.16 15.78 -18.58
CA TYR A 453 -13.80 14.56 -18.10
C TYR A 453 -15.21 14.82 -17.58
N VAL A 454 -15.41 15.87 -16.80
CA VAL A 454 -16.73 16.27 -16.29
C VAL A 454 -17.64 16.73 -17.43
N ALA A 455 -17.16 17.54 -18.35
CA ALA A 455 -17.94 18.00 -19.51
C ALA A 455 -18.42 16.81 -20.37
N LEU A 456 -17.54 15.86 -20.69
CA LEU A 456 -17.91 14.64 -21.43
C LEU A 456 -18.95 13.81 -20.65
N SER A 457 -18.80 13.72 -19.33
CA SER A 457 -19.73 12.98 -18.48
C SER A 457 -21.14 13.62 -18.45
N ILE A 458 -21.21 14.95 -18.54
CA ILE A 458 -22.46 15.72 -18.64
C ILE A 458 -23.08 15.54 -20.02
N ILE A 459 -22.32 15.79 -21.11
CA ILE A 459 -22.79 15.73 -22.49
C ILE A 459 -23.35 14.35 -22.84
N THR A 460 -22.69 13.28 -22.38
CA THR A 460 -23.10 11.91 -22.65
C THR A 460 -24.14 11.38 -21.66
N HIS A 461 -24.62 12.21 -20.73
CA HIS A 461 -25.55 11.82 -19.66
C HIS A 461 -25.11 10.52 -18.95
N SER A 462 -23.82 10.42 -18.58
CA SER A 462 -23.27 9.23 -17.96
C SER A 462 -24.07 8.84 -16.71
N LYS A 463 -24.51 7.58 -16.66
CA LYS A 463 -25.30 7.03 -15.54
C LYS A 463 -24.57 7.16 -14.18
N TYR A 464 -23.25 7.14 -14.18
CA TYR A 464 -22.42 7.27 -12.98
C TYR A 464 -22.34 8.71 -12.48
N TYR A 465 -22.23 9.68 -13.41
CA TYR A 465 -22.25 11.10 -13.11
C TYR A 465 -23.57 11.52 -12.47
N THR A 466 -24.70 11.16 -13.10
CA THR A 466 -26.05 11.47 -12.60
C THR A 466 -26.30 10.87 -11.21
N LYS A 467 -25.88 9.62 -10.99
CA LYS A 467 -25.99 8.98 -9.67
C LYS A 467 -25.09 9.63 -8.63
N GLY A 468 -23.84 9.96 -8.98
CA GLY A 468 -22.91 10.66 -8.11
C GLY A 468 -23.42 12.02 -7.66
N LEU A 469 -23.98 12.79 -8.58
CA LEU A 469 -24.59 14.09 -8.30
C LEU A 469 -25.79 13.97 -7.33
N ASN A 470 -26.65 12.98 -7.55
CA ASN A 470 -27.80 12.72 -6.67
C ASN A 470 -27.36 12.31 -5.25
N ILE A 471 -26.28 11.53 -5.11
CA ILE A 471 -25.73 11.18 -3.79
C ILE A 471 -25.17 12.41 -3.08
N LEU A 472 -24.41 13.26 -3.80
CA LEU A 472 -23.87 14.50 -3.27
C LEU A 472 -24.98 15.47 -2.84
N MET A 473 -26.01 15.66 -3.66
CA MET A 473 -27.14 16.54 -3.30
C MET A 473 -27.85 16.06 -2.04
N LYS A 474 -28.16 14.75 -1.95
CA LYS A 474 -28.79 14.17 -0.75
C LYS A 474 -27.92 14.33 0.50
N SER A 475 -26.60 14.15 0.39
CA SER A 475 -25.68 14.33 1.52
C SER A 475 -25.61 15.80 1.97
N LEU A 476 -25.66 16.75 1.05
CA LEU A 476 -25.69 18.19 1.33
C LEU A 476 -27.02 18.62 1.98
N GLU A 477 -28.15 18.07 1.54
CA GLU A 477 -29.45 18.27 2.15
C GLU A 477 -29.51 17.75 3.59
N GLN A 478 -28.96 16.55 3.84
CA GLN A 478 -28.85 15.99 5.18
C GLN A 478 -27.93 16.80 6.11
N MET A 479 -26.83 17.39 5.60
CA MET A 479 -25.99 18.30 6.37
C MET A 479 -26.67 19.63 6.65
N ARG A 480 -27.45 20.18 5.70
CA ARG A 480 -28.26 21.37 5.92
C ARG A 480 -29.41 21.16 6.92
N GLY A 481 -30.07 20.00 6.87
CA GLY A 481 -31.12 19.67 7.82
C GLY A 481 -30.66 19.46 9.27
N LYS A 482 -29.37 19.06 9.47
CA LYS A 482 -28.78 18.90 10.82
C LYS A 482 -28.29 20.21 11.46
N ASN A 483 -28.19 21.30 10.72
CA ASN A 483 -27.82 22.61 11.27
C ASN A 483 -29.03 23.43 11.71
N PHE A 484 -30.25 22.87 11.67
CA PHE A 484 -31.51 23.53 12.08
C PHE A 484 -32.23 22.78 13.22
N GLU A 485 -31.62 21.73 13.79
CA GLU A 485 -32.02 21.10 15.06
C GLU A 485 -30.88 21.28 16.09
#